data_1aaacd14deb9afea5a412e613b608969
#
_entry.id   1aaacd14deb9afea5a412e613b608969
#
_cell.length_a   1.000
_cell.length_b   1.000
_cell.length_c   1.000
_cell.angle_alpha   90.00
_cell.angle_beta   90.00
_cell.angle_gamma   90.00
#
_symmetry.space_group_name_H-M   'P 1'
#
loop_
_entity.id
_entity.type
_entity.pdbx_description
1 polymer ?
#
loop_
_entity_poly.entity_id
_entity_poly.type
_entity_poly.pdbx_seq_one_letter_code
_entity_poly.pdbx_strand_id
1 'polypeptide(L)'
;MNNYKKITPIPQGESEFYWDKASEGELWIRKCNKCSKAYFYPRDISPCCFSRDTKWIRSSGRGKVYAFSIIHRSPNQGFQDEAPFIIAIVELHEGPRMA
;
A
#
# COMPACT_ATOMS: atom_id res chain seq x y z
N MET A 1 18.78 -13.04 16.11
CA MET A 1 18.56 -13.51 14.75
C MET A 1 17.07 -13.70 14.49
N ASN A 2 16.59 -13.21 13.41
CA ASN A 2 15.17 -13.24 13.09
C ASN A 2 14.80 -14.53 12.37
N ASN A 3 13.88 -15.34 12.93
CA ASN A 3 13.35 -16.55 12.31
C ASN A 3 12.14 -16.28 11.39
N TYR A 4 11.94 -15.02 11.06
CA TYR A 4 10.82 -14.58 10.25
C TYR A 4 11.01 -15.05 8.81
N LYS A 5 10.03 -15.82 8.30
CA LYS A 5 10.09 -16.44 6.96
C LYS A 5 9.48 -15.57 5.88
N LYS A 6 8.65 -14.62 6.24
CA LYS A 6 7.99 -13.74 5.29
C LYS A 6 8.97 -12.70 4.74
N ILE A 7 8.80 -12.38 3.47
CA ILE A 7 9.56 -11.31 2.83
C ILE A 7 9.04 -9.99 3.39
N THR A 8 9.93 -9.18 3.96
CA THR A 8 9.59 -7.86 4.45
C THR A 8 9.95 -6.79 3.45
N PRO A 9 9.11 -5.74 3.30
CA PRO A 9 9.44 -4.63 2.43
C PRO A 9 10.71 -3.92 2.87
N ILE A 10 11.51 -3.47 1.92
CA ILE A 10 12.70 -2.67 2.16
C ILE A 10 12.35 -1.23 1.78
N PRO A 11 12.33 -0.29 2.76
CA PRO A 11 12.08 1.11 2.44
C PRO A 11 13.13 1.66 1.48
N GLN A 12 12.68 2.32 0.43
CA GLN A 12 13.56 2.88 -0.59
C GLN A 12 13.05 4.27 -0.99
N GLY A 13 13.96 5.23 -1.08
CA GLY A 13 13.74 6.53 -1.68
C GLY A 13 12.34 7.10 -1.46
N GLU A 14 11.52 7.08 -2.50
CA GLU A 14 10.18 7.67 -2.50
C GLU A 14 9.15 6.94 -1.62
N SER A 15 9.44 5.71 -1.19
CA SER A 15 8.53 4.95 -0.31
C SER A 15 8.94 4.98 1.16
N GLU A 16 10.08 5.56 1.49
CA GLU A 16 10.62 5.56 2.85
C GLU A 16 9.67 6.22 3.85
N PHE A 17 9.12 7.37 3.49
CA PHE A 17 8.14 8.09 4.32
C PHE A 17 6.90 7.23 4.60
N TYR A 18 6.41 6.53 3.58
CA TYR A 18 5.25 5.63 3.71
C TYR A 18 5.49 4.57 4.79
N TRP A 19 6.65 3.89 4.72
CA TRP A 19 6.96 2.82 5.67
C TRP A 19 7.21 3.34 7.08
N ASP A 20 7.85 4.52 7.21
CA ASP A 20 8.06 5.16 8.51
C ASP A 20 6.72 5.48 9.17
N LYS A 21 5.78 6.02 8.43
CA LYS A 21 4.45 6.34 8.96
C LYS A 21 3.63 5.10 9.24
N ALA A 22 3.76 4.06 8.43
CA ALA A 22 3.10 2.79 8.66
C ALA A 22 3.55 2.15 9.99
N SER A 23 4.84 2.28 10.32
CA SER A 23 5.36 1.78 11.60
C SER A 23 4.79 2.52 12.80
N GLU A 24 4.31 3.75 12.61
CA GLU A 24 3.63 4.55 13.63
C GLU A 24 2.11 4.30 13.66
N GLY A 25 1.60 3.43 12.82
CA GLY A 25 0.17 3.15 12.71
C GLY A 25 -0.61 4.15 11.86
N GLU A 26 0.09 4.89 10.99
CA GLU A 26 -0.52 5.89 10.12
C GLU A 26 -0.40 5.47 8.66
N LEU A 27 -1.49 5.63 7.91
CA LEU A 27 -1.51 5.41 6.48
C LEU A 27 -1.42 6.75 5.75
N TRP A 28 -0.36 6.95 4.98
CA TRP A 28 -0.14 8.12 4.16
C TRP A 28 -0.07 7.72 2.70
N ILE A 29 -0.69 8.51 1.85
CA ILE A 29 -0.71 8.30 0.41
C ILE A 29 -0.30 9.57 -0.31
N ARG A 30 -0.01 9.45 -1.59
CA ARG A 30 0.38 10.61 -2.41
C ARG A 30 -0.83 11.18 -3.13
N LYS A 31 -0.82 12.49 -3.35
CA LYS A 31 -1.83 13.19 -4.13
C LYS A 31 -1.17 14.15 -5.11
N CYS A 32 -1.63 14.13 -6.35
CA CYS A 32 -1.19 15.07 -7.37
C CYS A 32 -1.88 16.42 -7.17
N ASN A 33 -1.11 17.51 -7.09
CA ASN A 33 -1.67 18.85 -6.94
C ASN A 33 -2.29 19.37 -8.25
N LYS A 34 -1.85 18.85 -9.40
CA LYS A 34 -2.39 19.26 -10.71
C LYS A 34 -3.75 18.63 -11.01
N CYS A 35 -3.82 17.31 -10.95
CA CYS A 35 -5.07 16.61 -11.27
C CYS A 35 -5.93 16.31 -10.05
N SER A 36 -5.46 16.62 -8.85
CA SER A 36 -6.15 16.42 -7.57
C SER A 36 -6.52 14.99 -7.26
N LYS A 37 -5.87 14.02 -7.92
CA LYS A 37 -6.09 12.59 -7.68
C LYS A 37 -5.08 12.03 -6.69
N ALA A 38 -5.58 11.32 -5.69
CA ALA A 38 -4.74 10.51 -4.82
C ALA A 38 -4.39 9.20 -5.52
N TYR A 39 -3.23 8.65 -5.19
CA TYR A 39 -2.79 7.38 -5.77
C TYR A 39 -1.96 6.57 -4.77
N PHE A 40 -1.93 5.31 -4.99
CA PHE A 40 -1.11 4.32 -4.33
C PHE A 40 -0.59 3.36 -5.44
N TYR A 41 0.67 3.03 -5.53
CA TYR A 41 1.75 3.07 -4.57
C TYR A 41 2.47 4.43 -4.58
N PRO A 42 3.17 4.86 -3.48
CA PRO A 42 3.76 6.21 -3.42
C PRO A 42 4.88 6.39 -4.45
N ARG A 43 4.76 7.42 -5.25
CA ARG A 43 5.73 7.80 -6.27
C ARG A 43 5.87 9.31 -6.30
N ASP A 44 7.06 9.81 -6.64
CA ASP A 44 7.30 11.24 -6.77
C ASP A 44 6.62 11.84 -8.00
N ILE A 45 6.41 11.02 -9.03
CA ILE A 45 5.74 11.42 -10.26
C ILE A 45 4.34 10.86 -10.27
N SER A 46 3.36 11.75 -10.51
CA SER A 46 1.96 11.35 -10.59
C SER A 46 1.73 10.38 -11.76
N PRO A 47 1.09 9.22 -11.51
CA PRO A 47 0.77 8.29 -12.61
C PRO A 47 -0.35 8.79 -13.52
N CYS A 48 -1.13 9.79 -13.11
CA CYS A 48 -2.24 10.28 -13.92
C CYS A 48 -1.83 11.36 -14.92
N CYS A 49 -0.87 12.22 -14.60
CA CYS A 49 -0.47 13.32 -15.48
C CYS A 49 1.05 13.54 -15.55
N PHE A 50 1.83 12.66 -14.94
CA PHE A 50 3.31 12.69 -14.93
C PHE A 50 3.90 13.95 -14.30
N SER A 51 3.12 14.70 -13.52
CA SER A 51 3.61 15.86 -12.80
C SER A 51 4.43 15.47 -11.59
N ARG A 52 5.44 16.25 -11.26
CA ARG A 52 6.19 16.12 -10.00
C ARG A 52 5.59 16.97 -8.88
N ASP A 53 4.54 17.73 -9.17
CA ASP A 53 3.85 18.56 -8.19
C ASP A 53 2.87 17.69 -7.39
N THR A 54 3.44 16.94 -6.44
CA THR A 54 2.71 15.96 -5.63
C THR A 54 3.01 16.19 -4.15
N LYS A 55 2.10 15.72 -3.31
CA LYS A 55 2.24 15.85 -1.86
C LYS A 55 1.78 14.59 -1.14
N TRP A 56 2.20 14.46 0.11
CA TRP A 56 1.69 13.44 1.01
C TRP A 56 0.39 13.91 1.65
N ILE A 57 -0.58 13.01 1.75
CA ILE A 57 -1.81 13.23 2.52
C ILE A 57 -2.02 12.05 3.46
N ARG A 58 -2.55 12.33 4.65
CA ARG A 58 -2.90 11.28 5.60
C ARG A 58 -4.26 10.71 5.24
N SER A 59 -4.32 9.40 5.03
CA SER A 59 -5.58 8.70 4.81
C SER A 59 -6.33 8.50 6.12
N SER A 60 -7.66 8.51 6.05
CA SER A 60 -8.51 8.13 7.17
C SER A 60 -8.36 6.66 7.54
N GLY A 61 -7.79 5.86 6.65
CA GLY A 61 -7.71 4.41 6.80
C GLY A 61 -9.02 3.70 6.50
N ARG A 62 -10.05 4.43 6.07
CA ARG A 62 -11.35 3.87 5.72
C ARG A 62 -11.40 3.50 4.24
N GLY A 63 -12.10 2.43 3.93
CA GLY A 63 -12.27 1.98 2.57
C GLY A 63 -13.33 0.91 2.45
N LYS A 64 -13.51 0.44 1.22
CA LYS A 64 -14.43 -0.65 0.89
C LYS A 64 -13.65 -1.78 0.28
N VAL A 65 -14.04 -3.01 0.55
CA VAL A 65 -13.49 -4.16 -0.15
C VAL A 65 -13.97 -4.11 -1.59
N TYR A 66 -13.02 -3.94 -2.52
CA TYR A 66 -13.29 -3.93 -3.96
C TYR A 66 -13.32 -5.34 -4.53
N ALA A 67 -12.36 -6.17 -4.13
CA ALA A 67 -12.25 -7.56 -4.53
C ALA A 67 -11.47 -8.33 -3.47
N PHE A 68 -11.70 -9.65 -3.39
CA PHE A 68 -10.92 -10.48 -2.51
C PHE A 68 -10.73 -11.87 -3.12
N SER A 69 -9.72 -12.58 -2.63
CA SER A 69 -9.46 -13.95 -3.01
C SER A 69 -9.00 -14.74 -1.79
N ILE A 70 -9.44 -15.99 -1.71
CA ILE A 70 -9.01 -16.90 -0.66
C ILE A 70 -7.86 -17.73 -1.20
N ILE A 71 -6.69 -17.65 -0.57
CA ILE A 71 -5.49 -18.37 -0.98
C ILE A 71 -5.39 -19.64 -0.16
N HIS A 72 -5.57 -20.78 -0.81
CA HIS A 72 -5.48 -22.09 -0.17
C HIS A 72 -4.07 -22.64 -0.13
N ARG A 73 -3.22 -22.23 -1.08
CA ARG A 73 -1.81 -22.59 -1.16
C ARG A 73 -0.99 -21.36 -1.55
N SER A 74 0.14 -21.20 -0.91
CA SER A 74 1.06 -20.13 -1.24
C SER A 74 2.40 -20.70 -1.70
N PRO A 75 2.99 -20.19 -2.81
CA PRO A 75 4.36 -20.53 -3.17
C PRO A 75 5.39 -19.91 -2.24
N ASN A 76 4.99 -18.91 -1.46
CA ASN A 76 5.87 -18.24 -0.51
C ASN A 76 5.92 -19.06 0.79
N GLN A 77 7.10 -19.51 1.17
CA GLN A 77 7.30 -20.32 2.37
C GLN A 77 6.80 -19.64 3.64
N GLY A 78 6.92 -18.30 3.74
CA GLY A 78 6.48 -17.56 4.90
C GLY A 78 4.98 -17.56 5.13
N PHE A 79 4.18 -17.86 4.09
CA PHE A 79 2.73 -17.88 4.15
C PHE A 79 2.13 -19.28 4.11
N GLN A 80 2.94 -20.31 3.93
CA GLN A 80 2.42 -21.69 3.84
C GLN A 80 1.70 -22.13 5.11
N ASP A 81 2.20 -21.71 6.27
CA ASP A 81 1.62 -22.05 7.57
C ASP A 81 0.33 -21.26 7.88
N GLU A 82 0.09 -20.20 7.15
CA GLU A 82 -1.09 -19.33 7.33
C GLU A 82 -2.23 -19.65 6.37
N ALA A 83 -2.01 -20.55 5.41
CA ALA A 83 -3.04 -20.94 4.45
C ALA A 83 -4.16 -21.76 5.14
N PRO A 84 -5.44 -21.58 4.77
CA PRO A 84 -5.91 -20.57 3.83
C PRO A 84 -5.89 -19.15 4.43
N PHE A 85 -5.63 -18.16 3.59
CA PHE A 85 -5.69 -16.76 4.00
C PHE A 85 -6.35 -15.92 2.89
N ILE A 86 -6.75 -14.71 3.25
CA ILE A 86 -7.48 -13.83 2.33
C ILE A 86 -6.57 -12.69 1.87
N ILE A 87 -6.54 -12.46 0.56
CA ILE A 87 -5.97 -11.25 -0.03
C ILE A 87 -7.14 -10.39 -0.50
N ALA A 88 -7.20 -9.14 -0.05
CA ALA A 88 -8.25 -8.23 -0.44
C ALA A 88 -7.66 -6.99 -1.12
N ILE A 89 -8.38 -6.48 -2.12
CA ILE A 89 -8.11 -5.17 -2.70
C ILE A 89 -9.13 -4.21 -2.12
N VAL A 90 -8.64 -3.18 -1.45
CA VAL A 90 -9.46 -2.19 -0.75
C VAL A 90 -9.43 -0.88 -1.54
N GLU A 91 -10.60 -0.32 -1.81
CA GLU A 91 -10.71 1.03 -2.35
C GLU A 91 -10.80 2.00 -1.18
N LEU A 92 -9.79 2.84 -1.02
CA LEU A 92 -9.74 3.81 0.05
C LEU A 92 -10.76 4.93 -0.18
N HIS A 93 -11.21 5.53 0.92
CA HIS A 93 -12.13 6.67 0.85
C HIS A 93 -11.58 7.81 -0.02
N GLU A 94 -10.26 7.98 -0.04
CA GLU A 94 -9.58 8.98 -0.86
C GLU A 94 -9.49 8.62 -2.34
N GLY A 95 -9.87 7.41 -2.73
CA GLY A 95 -9.99 6.97 -4.10
C GLY A 95 -9.07 5.86 -4.56
N PRO A 96 -7.79 5.78 -4.14
CA PRO A 96 -6.89 4.74 -4.65
C PRO A 96 -7.23 3.36 -4.10
N ARG A 97 -6.85 2.33 -4.85
CA ARG A 97 -7.00 0.94 -4.45
C ARG A 97 -5.67 0.37 -3.99
N MET A 98 -5.70 -0.44 -2.96
CA MET A 98 -4.51 -1.12 -2.44
C MET A 98 -4.86 -2.51 -1.90
N ALA A 99 -3.87 -3.36 -1.91
CA ALA A 99 -4.01 -4.72 -1.37
C ALA A 99 -3.83 -4.76 0.16
#